data_d0c2e3307e4f3df57f08bdf452978c1a
#
_entry.id   d0c2e3307e4f3df57f08bdf452978c1a
#
_cell.length_a   1.000
_cell.length_b   1.000
_cell.length_c   1.000
_cell.angle_alpha   90.00
_cell.angle_beta   90.00
_cell.angle_gamma   90.00
#
_symmetry.space_group_name_H-M   'P 1'
#
loop_
_entity.id
_entity.type
_entity.pdbx_description
1 polymer ?
#
loop_
_entity_poly.entity_id
_entity_poly.type
_entity_poly.pdbx_seq_one_letter_code
_entity_poly.pdbx_strand_id
1 'polypeptide(L)'
;MQLKKIFFPIGGGEELAERIHGALLVNKFFGTHINIMACQLDPKMIYNVRMTLKGGVLMEEFLKSAGDEMRAEREVIKAIFDAECAKLGLDQNDDDHVPNSAALRHMVGIRSELVEKYSKYCDLVLVSVPPTGSITGTFEAAVTKSGKPCIVIPRKL
;
A
#
# COMPACT_ATOMS: atom_id res chain seq x y z
N MET A 1 13.45 -19.94 9.86
CA MET A 1 13.50 -18.54 9.38
C MET A 1 12.75 -17.66 10.34
N GLN A 2 13.38 -16.60 10.83
CA GLN A 2 12.73 -15.66 11.74
C GLN A 2 12.15 -14.50 10.94
N LEU A 3 10.83 -14.31 11.01
CA LEU A 3 10.17 -13.17 10.40
C LEU A 3 10.44 -11.91 11.23
N LYS A 4 10.96 -10.88 10.57
CA LYS A 4 11.25 -9.57 11.19
C LYS A 4 10.52 -8.43 10.51
N LYS A 5 10.37 -8.50 9.19
CA LYS A 5 9.87 -7.40 8.36
C LYS A 5 8.77 -7.88 7.44
N ILE A 6 7.61 -7.26 7.54
CA ILE A 6 6.46 -7.48 6.68
C ILE A 6 6.26 -6.27 5.78
N PHE A 7 5.92 -6.52 4.52
CA PHE A 7 5.64 -5.51 3.53
C PHE A 7 4.19 -5.65 3.04
N PHE A 8 3.44 -4.56 3.08
CA PHE A 8 2.05 -4.54 2.64
C PHE A 8 1.81 -3.39 1.67
N PRO A 9 1.81 -3.67 0.35
CA PRO A 9 1.51 -2.66 -0.66
C PRO A 9 0.00 -2.45 -0.78
N ILE A 10 -0.45 -1.19 -0.76
CA ILE A 10 -1.85 -0.82 -0.93
C ILE A 10 -1.99 0.31 -1.93
N GLY A 11 -3.17 0.42 -2.52
CA GLY A 11 -3.66 1.62 -3.18
C GLY A 11 -4.83 2.17 -2.38
N GLY A 12 -5.48 3.19 -2.88
CA GLY A 12 -6.75 3.65 -2.34
C GLY A 12 -7.87 2.64 -2.59
N GLY A 13 -9.10 3.07 -2.42
CA GLY A 13 -10.28 2.29 -2.75
C GLY A 13 -11.07 1.81 -1.54
N GLU A 14 -11.93 0.84 -1.78
CA GLU A 14 -12.89 0.37 -0.80
C GLU A 14 -12.25 -0.46 0.32
N GLU A 15 -12.92 -0.47 1.46
CA GLU A 15 -12.56 -1.31 2.61
C GLU A 15 -11.15 -1.08 3.14
N LEU A 16 -10.64 0.14 3.00
CA LEU A 16 -9.26 0.48 3.34
C LEU A 16 -8.96 0.26 4.83
N ALA A 17 -9.89 0.66 5.71
CA ALA A 17 -9.72 0.47 7.15
C ALA A 17 -9.64 -1.02 7.52
N GLU A 18 -10.48 -1.85 6.92
CA GLU A 18 -10.47 -3.30 7.17
C GLU A 18 -9.20 -3.96 6.64
N ARG A 19 -8.73 -3.53 5.47
CA ARG A 19 -7.47 -4.03 4.89
C ARG A 19 -6.26 -3.69 5.78
N ILE A 20 -6.18 -2.45 6.23
CA ILE A 20 -5.10 -2.01 7.12
C ILE A 20 -5.20 -2.74 8.46
N HIS A 21 -6.41 -2.86 9.02
CA HIS A 21 -6.63 -3.60 10.26
C HIS A 21 -6.14 -5.04 10.15
N GLY A 22 -6.52 -5.75 9.09
CA GLY A 22 -6.11 -7.13 8.87
C GLY A 22 -4.59 -7.29 8.78
N ALA A 23 -3.92 -6.39 8.06
CA ALA A 23 -2.47 -6.40 7.94
C ALA A 23 -1.78 -6.14 9.29
N LEU A 24 -2.29 -5.19 10.06
CA LEU A 24 -1.74 -4.89 11.39
C LEU A 24 -1.96 -6.03 12.39
N LEU A 25 -3.07 -6.77 12.28
CA LEU A 25 -3.30 -7.97 13.08
C LEU A 25 -2.26 -9.05 12.79
N VAL A 26 -1.94 -9.30 11.53
CA VAL A 26 -0.90 -10.24 11.13
C VAL A 26 0.44 -9.80 11.71
N ASN A 27 0.76 -8.52 11.60
CA ASN A 27 1.99 -7.96 12.17
C ASN A 27 2.07 -8.15 13.68
N LYS A 28 0.99 -7.87 14.38
CA LYS A 28 0.91 -8.06 15.83
C LYS A 28 1.10 -9.51 16.24
N PHE A 29 0.49 -10.42 15.49
CA PHE A 29 0.62 -11.86 15.72
C PHE A 29 2.07 -12.33 15.66
N PHE A 30 2.82 -11.86 14.66
CA PHE A 30 4.23 -12.24 14.50
C PHE A 30 5.20 -11.38 15.31
N GLY A 31 4.76 -10.28 15.88
CA GLY A 31 5.64 -9.36 16.63
C GLY A 31 6.68 -8.66 15.77
N THR A 32 6.37 -8.44 14.51
CA THR A 32 7.28 -7.92 13.48
C THR A 32 7.17 -6.42 13.29
N HIS A 33 7.97 -5.87 12.39
CA HIS A 33 7.77 -4.53 11.83
C HIS A 33 7.03 -4.65 10.49
N ILE A 34 5.94 -3.91 10.32
CA ILE A 34 5.23 -3.83 9.05
C ILE A 34 5.44 -2.47 8.39
N ASN A 35 5.79 -2.50 7.11
CA ASN A 35 5.83 -1.32 6.26
C ASN A 35 4.63 -1.36 5.32
N ILE A 36 3.67 -0.47 5.56
CA ILE A 36 2.53 -0.29 4.67
C ILE A 36 2.92 0.76 3.64
N MET A 37 2.97 0.36 2.39
CA MET A 37 3.33 1.22 1.27
C MET A 37 2.09 1.60 0.49
N ALA A 38 1.67 2.87 0.63
CA ALA A 38 0.55 3.42 -0.12
C ALA A 38 1.05 3.94 -1.47
N CYS A 39 0.63 3.29 -2.55
CA CYS A 39 1.08 3.57 -3.91
C CYS A 39 0.07 4.43 -4.65
N GLN A 40 0.54 5.49 -5.28
CA GLN A 40 -0.26 6.37 -6.13
C GLN A 40 0.41 6.50 -7.51
N LEU A 41 -0.40 6.57 -8.56
CA LEU A 41 0.11 6.81 -9.91
C LEU A 41 0.61 8.24 -10.05
N ASP A 42 1.68 8.42 -10.83
CA ASP A 42 2.16 9.75 -11.17
C ASP A 42 1.09 10.48 -12.00
N PRO A 43 0.65 11.68 -11.59
CA PRO A 43 -0.33 12.45 -12.33
C PRO A 43 0.04 12.72 -13.77
N LYS A 44 1.33 12.83 -14.09
CA LYS A 44 1.81 13.01 -15.47
C LYS A 44 1.49 11.83 -16.36
N MET A 45 1.58 10.62 -15.84
CA MET A 45 1.22 9.41 -16.58
C MET A 45 -0.28 9.39 -16.88
N ILE A 46 -1.11 9.73 -15.90
CA ILE A 46 -2.56 9.81 -16.07
C ILE A 46 -2.92 10.91 -17.08
N TYR A 47 -2.28 12.06 -17.01
CA TYR A 47 -2.46 13.15 -17.94
C TYR A 47 -2.20 12.72 -19.39
N ASN A 48 -1.07 12.10 -19.65
CA ASN A 48 -0.69 11.67 -20.99
C ASN A 48 -1.70 10.71 -21.61
N VAL A 49 -2.21 9.75 -20.85
CA VAL A 49 -3.22 8.80 -21.29
C VAL A 49 -4.54 9.51 -21.59
N ARG A 50 -5.02 10.38 -20.70
CA ARG A 50 -6.27 11.11 -20.87
C ARG A 50 -6.22 12.09 -22.03
N MET A 51 -5.10 12.77 -22.21
CA MET A 51 -4.94 13.75 -23.31
C MET A 51 -4.89 13.10 -24.67
N THR A 52 -4.33 11.91 -24.78
CA THR A 52 -4.37 11.12 -26.01
C THR A 52 -5.80 10.76 -26.39
N LEU A 53 -6.67 10.53 -25.40
CA LEU A 53 -8.05 10.10 -25.61
C LEU A 53 -9.05 11.26 -25.74
N LYS A 54 -8.86 12.36 -25.02
CA LYS A 54 -9.89 13.40 -24.87
C LYS A 54 -9.50 14.79 -25.40
N GLY A 55 -8.21 15.08 -25.63
CA GLY A 55 -7.74 16.43 -26.03
C GLY A 55 -8.04 17.53 -25.01
N GLY A 56 -7.34 18.63 -25.06
CA GLY A 56 -7.83 19.94 -24.64
C GLY A 56 -7.93 20.34 -23.17
N VAL A 57 -7.36 19.66 -22.18
CA VAL A 57 -7.27 20.22 -20.81
C VAL A 57 -5.87 20.80 -20.59
N LEU A 58 -5.80 21.99 -19.99
CA LEU A 58 -4.51 22.59 -19.63
C LEU A 58 -3.80 21.70 -18.60
N MET A 59 -2.56 21.37 -18.89
CA MET A 59 -1.74 20.48 -18.06
C MET A 59 -1.64 20.98 -16.62
N GLU A 60 -1.48 22.28 -16.42
CA GLU A 60 -1.37 22.90 -15.10
C GLU A 60 -2.61 22.67 -14.25
N GLU A 61 -3.80 22.86 -14.81
CA GLU A 61 -5.07 22.62 -14.10
C GLU A 61 -5.24 21.16 -13.72
N PHE A 62 -4.92 20.26 -14.65
CA PHE A 62 -4.99 18.83 -14.39
C PHE A 62 -4.03 18.41 -13.28
N LEU A 63 -2.76 18.83 -13.34
CA LEU A 63 -1.75 18.46 -12.35
C LEU A 63 -2.09 19.01 -10.97
N LYS A 64 -2.64 20.23 -10.90
CA LYS A 64 -3.09 20.82 -9.65
C LYS A 64 -4.24 20.01 -9.03
N SER A 65 -5.25 19.69 -9.82
CA SER A 65 -6.41 18.89 -9.37
C SER A 65 -5.99 17.50 -8.92
N ALA A 66 -5.16 16.82 -9.71
CA ALA A 66 -4.64 15.50 -9.37
C ALA A 66 -3.78 15.54 -8.09
N GLY A 67 -2.95 16.57 -7.92
CA GLY A 67 -2.14 16.76 -6.72
C GLY A 67 -2.99 16.96 -5.47
N ASP A 68 -4.09 17.72 -5.58
CA ASP A 68 -5.02 17.95 -4.47
C ASP A 68 -5.74 16.63 -4.10
N GLU A 69 -6.19 15.85 -5.07
CA GLU A 69 -6.79 14.53 -4.84
C GLU A 69 -5.83 13.56 -4.18
N MET A 70 -4.59 13.51 -4.63
CA MET A 70 -3.55 12.66 -4.05
C MET A 70 -3.26 13.03 -2.60
N ARG A 71 -3.21 14.30 -2.30
CA ARG A 71 -2.98 14.80 -0.95
C ARG A 71 -4.13 14.44 -0.03
N ALA A 72 -5.36 14.63 -0.48
CA ALA A 72 -6.57 14.25 0.25
C ALA A 72 -6.59 12.74 0.54
N GLU A 73 -6.24 11.91 -0.44
CA GLU A 73 -6.15 10.45 -0.27
C GLU A 73 -5.08 10.07 0.77
N ARG A 74 -3.92 10.70 0.73
CA ARG A 74 -2.85 10.46 1.71
C ARG A 74 -3.30 10.79 3.14
N GLU A 75 -4.03 11.87 3.32
CA GLU A 75 -4.56 12.26 4.62
C GLU A 75 -5.57 11.24 5.15
N VAL A 76 -6.44 10.73 4.29
CA VAL A 76 -7.40 9.67 4.63
C VAL A 76 -6.68 8.39 5.06
N ILE A 77 -5.71 7.95 4.28
CA ILE A 77 -4.93 6.73 4.57
C ILE A 77 -4.19 6.90 5.89
N LYS A 78 -3.55 8.04 6.11
CA LYS A 78 -2.84 8.32 7.35
C LYS A 78 -3.76 8.31 8.57
N ALA A 79 -4.93 8.92 8.48
CA ALA A 79 -5.90 8.93 9.57
C ALA A 79 -6.37 7.53 9.93
N ILE A 80 -6.63 6.69 8.93
CA ILE A 80 -7.01 5.29 9.12
C ILE A 80 -5.88 4.51 9.77
N PHE A 81 -4.66 4.67 9.26
CA PHE A 81 -3.47 4.01 9.80
C PHE A 81 -3.24 4.38 11.27
N ASP A 82 -3.30 5.67 11.60
CA ASP A 82 -3.13 6.15 12.97
C ASP A 82 -4.18 5.56 13.91
N ALA A 83 -5.44 5.55 13.48
CA ALA A 83 -6.55 5.00 14.27
C ALA A 83 -6.40 3.49 14.51
N GLU A 84 -6.03 2.74 13.46
CA GLU A 84 -5.88 1.29 13.56
C GLU A 84 -4.66 0.89 14.41
N CYS A 85 -3.55 1.62 14.29
CA CYS A 85 -2.39 1.41 15.17
C CYS A 85 -2.75 1.65 16.64
N ALA A 86 -3.50 2.71 16.92
CA ALA A 86 -3.95 3.02 18.27
C ALA A 86 -4.85 1.93 18.85
N LYS A 87 -5.79 1.41 18.07
CA LYS A 87 -6.68 0.31 18.47
C LYS A 87 -5.91 -0.94 18.85
N LEU A 88 -4.84 -1.25 18.15
CA LEU A 88 -4.07 -2.47 18.34
C LEU A 88 -2.87 -2.30 19.28
N GLY A 89 -2.62 -1.08 19.75
CA GLY A 89 -1.47 -0.80 20.60
C GLY A 89 -0.12 -0.98 19.90
N LEU A 90 -0.07 -0.73 18.59
CA LEU A 90 1.15 -0.80 17.80
C LEU A 90 1.84 0.55 17.75
N ASP A 91 3.14 0.57 18.05
CA ASP A 91 3.95 1.78 17.89
C ASP A 91 4.17 2.09 16.42
N GLN A 92 4.09 3.37 16.08
CA GLN A 92 4.52 3.86 14.79
C GLN A 92 6.01 4.17 14.85
N ASN A 93 6.79 3.56 13.97
CA ASN A 93 8.23 3.75 13.93
C ASN A 93 8.75 3.52 12.52
N ASP A 94 9.54 4.46 12.01
CA ASP A 94 10.15 4.35 10.68
C ASP A 94 11.38 3.44 10.65
N ASP A 95 11.92 3.08 11.81
CA ASP A 95 13.01 2.10 11.90
C ASP A 95 12.43 0.68 11.75
N ASP A 96 12.79 0.01 10.67
CA ASP A 96 12.29 -1.31 10.33
C ASP A 96 12.88 -2.45 11.18
N HIS A 97 13.80 -2.14 12.08
CA HIS A 97 14.37 -3.10 13.02
C HIS A 97 13.62 -3.17 14.36
N VAL A 98 12.66 -2.27 14.60
CA VAL A 98 11.88 -2.22 15.84
C VAL A 98 10.74 -3.24 15.78
N PRO A 99 10.71 -4.24 16.67
CA PRO A 99 9.60 -5.20 16.69
C PRO A 99 8.30 -4.56 17.19
N ASN A 100 7.18 -5.18 16.88
CA ASN A 100 5.83 -4.71 17.27
C ASN A 100 5.57 -3.25 16.86
N SER A 101 6.01 -2.88 15.67
CA SER A 101 5.89 -1.52 15.16
C SER A 101 5.38 -1.51 13.71
N ALA A 102 4.91 -0.35 13.29
CA ALA A 102 4.38 -0.13 11.96
C ALA A 102 4.83 1.21 11.39
N ALA A 103 5.05 1.25 10.09
CA ALA A 103 5.34 2.47 9.36
C ALA A 103 4.41 2.58 8.14
N LEU A 104 4.01 3.80 7.82
CA LEU A 104 3.27 4.12 6.61
C LEU A 104 4.16 4.96 5.70
N ARG A 105 4.31 4.51 4.46
CA ARG A 105 5.07 5.24 3.45
C ARG A 105 4.20 5.50 2.23
N HIS A 106 4.33 6.69 1.67
CA HIS A 106 3.65 7.08 0.44
C HIS A 106 4.64 7.07 -0.71
N MET A 107 4.31 6.32 -1.76
CA MET A 107 5.15 6.19 -2.95
C MET A 107 4.35 6.52 -4.19
N VAL A 108 5.02 7.13 -5.16
CA VAL A 108 4.43 7.48 -6.46
C VAL A 108 5.08 6.64 -7.53
N GLY A 109 4.27 5.94 -8.33
CA GLY A 109 4.75 5.08 -9.39
C GLY A 109 3.76 3.98 -9.72
N ILE A 110 4.19 3.04 -10.56
CA ILE A 110 3.40 1.86 -10.91
C ILE A 110 3.51 0.84 -9.77
N ARG A 111 2.36 0.44 -9.22
CA ARG A 111 2.32 -0.41 -8.02
C ARG A 111 3.08 -1.73 -8.19
N SER A 112 2.92 -2.40 -9.32
CA SER A 112 3.63 -3.67 -9.57
C SER A 112 5.14 -3.51 -9.60
N GLU A 113 5.65 -2.41 -10.14
CA GLU A 113 7.08 -2.10 -10.16
C GLU A 113 7.59 -1.75 -8.76
N LEU A 114 6.81 -0.99 -7.99
CA LEU A 114 7.14 -0.65 -6.61
C LEU A 114 7.16 -1.90 -5.71
N VAL A 115 6.22 -2.82 -5.92
CA VAL A 115 6.18 -4.11 -5.21
C VAL A 115 7.44 -4.92 -5.50
N GLU A 116 7.83 -5.04 -6.76
CA GLU A 116 9.04 -5.75 -7.16
C GLU A 116 10.29 -5.16 -6.51
N LYS A 117 10.39 -3.82 -6.51
CA LYS A 117 11.54 -3.12 -5.97
C LYS A 117 11.65 -3.22 -4.46
N TYR A 118 10.57 -2.94 -3.74
CA TYR A 118 10.61 -2.81 -2.27
C TYR A 118 10.41 -4.12 -1.53
N SER A 119 9.83 -5.13 -2.15
CA SER A 119 9.70 -6.45 -1.54
C SER A 119 11.05 -7.13 -1.24
N LYS A 120 12.11 -6.68 -1.89
CA LYS A 120 13.47 -7.20 -1.64
C LYS A 120 13.96 -6.93 -0.22
N TYR A 121 13.37 -5.95 0.46
CA TYR A 121 13.79 -5.53 1.80
C TYR A 121 12.93 -6.10 2.92
N CYS A 122 12.05 -7.05 2.62
CA CYS A 122 11.18 -7.68 3.60
C CYS A 122 11.39 -9.20 3.66
N ASP A 123 10.80 -9.83 4.66
CA ASP A 123 10.79 -11.29 4.82
C ASP A 123 9.49 -11.91 4.34
N LEU A 124 8.40 -11.14 4.36
CA LEU A 124 7.06 -11.59 4.02
C LEU A 124 6.28 -10.47 3.36
N VAL A 125 5.56 -10.78 2.29
CA VAL A 125 4.65 -9.85 1.62
C VAL A 125 3.22 -10.20 1.96
N LEU A 126 2.43 -9.22 2.40
CA LEU A 126 0.98 -9.34 2.54
C LEU A 126 0.30 -8.75 1.32
N VAL A 127 -0.73 -9.41 0.84
CA VAL A 127 -1.56 -8.92 -0.26
C VAL A 127 -3.02 -9.09 0.11
N SER A 128 -3.81 -8.04 -0.07
CA SER A 128 -5.26 -8.13 0.11
C SER A 128 -5.94 -8.43 -1.22
N VAL A 129 -6.91 -9.35 -1.19
CA VAL A 129 -7.68 -9.72 -2.37
C VAL A 129 -9.14 -9.33 -2.20
N PRO A 130 -9.81 -8.89 -3.28
CA PRO A 130 -11.24 -8.60 -3.22
C PRO A 130 -12.07 -9.88 -2.99
N PRO A 131 -13.30 -9.75 -2.46
CA PRO A 131 -14.19 -10.90 -2.23
C PRO A 131 -14.47 -11.73 -3.49
N THR A 132 -14.37 -11.12 -4.67
CA THR A 132 -14.55 -11.79 -5.96
C THR A 132 -13.43 -12.78 -6.30
N GLY A 133 -12.31 -12.74 -5.57
CA GLY A 133 -11.14 -13.54 -5.87
C GLY A 133 -10.37 -13.09 -7.10
N SER A 134 -10.64 -11.91 -7.62
CA SER A 134 -9.95 -11.37 -8.79
C SER A 134 -8.45 -11.21 -8.53
N ILE A 135 -7.64 -11.68 -9.46
CA ILE A 135 -6.19 -11.49 -9.40
C ILE A 135 -5.86 -10.06 -9.81
N THR A 136 -5.19 -9.34 -8.93
CA THR A 136 -4.73 -7.97 -9.21
C THR A 136 -3.26 -7.98 -9.65
N GLY A 137 -2.84 -6.91 -10.32
CA GLY A 137 -1.43 -6.73 -10.68
C GLY A 137 -0.50 -6.72 -9.46
N THR A 138 -0.98 -6.22 -8.33
CA THR A 138 -0.25 -6.26 -7.05
C THR A 138 -0.05 -7.69 -6.56
N PHE A 139 -1.12 -8.50 -6.59
CA PHE A 139 -1.05 -9.92 -6.23
C PHE A 139 -0.07 -10.67 -7.13
N GLU A 140 -0.21 -10.48 -8.44
CA GLU A 140 0.66 -11.12 -9.42
C GLU A 140 2.13 -10.76 -9.18
N ALA A 141 2.45 -9.48 -9.01
CA ALA A 141 3.81 -9.04 -8.75
C ALA A 141 4.36 -9.58 -7.42
N ALA A 142 3.54 -9.62 -6.37
CA ALA A 142 3.95 -10.17 -5.08
C ALA A 142 4.30 -11.65 -5.17
N VAL A 143 3.51 -12.43 -5.87
CA VAL A 143 3.70 -13.88 -6.00
C VAL A 143 4.83 -14.22 -6.96
N THR A 144 4.93 -13.54 -8.11
CA THR A 144 5.84 -13.94 -9.18
C THR A 144 7.17 -13.20 -9.19
N LYS A 145 7.23 -11.97 -8.65
CA LYS A 145 8.40 -11.10 -8.77
C LYS A 145 9.09 -10.77 -7.45
N SER A 146 8.43 -10.94 -6.32
CA SER A 146 9.02 -10.58 -5.03
C SER A 146 10.12 -11.54 -4.58
N GLY A 147 10.03 -12.80 -4.94
CA GLY A 147 10.92 -13.85 -4.43
C GLY A 147 10.73 -14.14 -2.93
N LYS A 148 9.65 -13.65 -2.34
CA LYS A 148 9.35 -13.76 -0.91
C LYS A 148 8.07 -14.56 -0.67
N PRO A 149 7.91 -15.19 0.50
CA PRO A 149 6.63 -15.77 0.88
C PRO A 149 5.54 -14.70 0.90
N CYS A 150 4.35 -15.07 0.47
CA CYS A 150 3.18 -14.18 0.46
C CYS A 150 2.07 -14.76 1.32
N ILE A 151 1.44 -13.91 2.12
CA ILE A 151 0.19 -14.22 2.78
C ILE A 151 -0.91 -13.38 2.13
N VAL A 152 -1.97 -14.04 1.71
CA VAL A 152 -3.14 -13.39 1.14
C VAL A 152 -4.17 -13.19 2.25
N ILE A 153 -4.59 -11.95 2.45
CA ILE A 153 -5.61 -11.61 3.42
C ILE A 153 -6.87 -11.12 2.71
N PRO A 154 -8.06 -11.42 3.23
CA PRO A 154 -9.28 -10.88 2.65
C PRO A 154 -9.36 -9.37 2.89
N ARG A 155 -9.95 -8.65 1.96
CA ARG A 155 -10.22 -7.20 2.14
C ARG A 155 -11.27 -6.94 3.19
N LYS A 156 -12.14 -7.91 3.41
CA LYS A 156 -13.23 -7.84 4.40
C LYS A 156 -13.14 -9.05 5.30
N LEU A 157 -13.09 -8.77 6.56
CA LEU A 157 -13.04 -9.80 7.61
C LEU A 157 -14.46 -10.28 8.01
#